data_35da80998b14d49ffa60e8b7f69e2047
#
_entry.id   35da80998b14d49ffa60e8b7f69e2047
#
_cell.length_a   1.000
_cell.length_b   1.000
_cell.length_c   1.000
_cell.angle_alpha   90.00
_cell.angle_beta   90.00
_cell.angle_gamma   90.00
#
_symmetry.space_group_name_H-M   'P 1'
#
loop_
_entity.id
_entity.type
_entity.pdbx_description
1 polymer ?
#
loop_
_entity_poly.entity_id
_entity_poly.type
_entity_poly.pdbx_seq_one_letter_code
_entity_poly.pdbx_strand_id
1 'polypeptide(L)'
;MCLLGEAFSGEKRFSGDMALDVASFSRLRTFIPTAATLRALADANARLGSSHVMKPLSVLRACQAMRDDTMPGVYGGDEINAVVLDPGASVFRGGWAGEDAPRAMFPTHYGWLPMSEEERATYTAPDMKQESSQGDVTMSEAQPAPPRGVSFDAARGRKRFVGDVGVSYWRRGLEIDTPLDEHGIVQDFDAMQALSHHALDLLSSEPTENPLLFTEPATNPRSARARTVELAFEGLQVPAFYLANRSVLSAFASGRPTALVVDIGASQVSAIPVVDGFVLRKGIHTQPNGGDAVSRALLWGLTNEMGDKNRSGWLADSIVPQYLVKSKQPCEPGMPAQATLRDDRLHGTAPSFRMYHTMGVLNDLKEAVCQVLEAPWDEAQAAARPTKMYEFPDGSNDAYGTLRFKAPEAILTPSLYADKSQVLPTRDAPYMGLTDLVLQATKEVDVDARASMFGNIVCVGGGTLLPGFLDRLSYELSVAAPSQRIRIHSPGNYTERRHSTWLGGSILASLGTFHQLWISKQEYEEHGQAIVHVRCR
;
A
#
# COMPACT_ATOMS: atom_id res chain seq x y z
N MET A 1 -5.42 -41.20 18.27
CA MET A 1 -4.84 -41.09 19.64
C MET A 1 -3.48 -41.80 19.81
N CYS A 2 -2.95 -42.52 18.86
CA CYS A 2 -1.61 -43.16 18.98
C CYS A 2 -0.44 -42.36 18.36
N LEU A 3 -0.64 -41.23 17.77
CA LEU A 3 0.43 -40.39 17.18
C LEU A 3 0.78 -39.14 17.99
N LEU A 4 0.12 -38.88 19.10
CA LEU A 4 0.41 -37.77 20.02
C LEU A 4 1.17 -38.19 21.28
N GLY A 5 1.43 -39.49 21.47
CA GLY A 5 2.16 -40.02 22.62
C GLY A 5 3.68 -40.01 22.51
N GLU A 6 4.21 -39.94 21.30
CA GLU A 6 5.66 -40.01 21.09
C GLU A 6 6.37 -38.65 20.99
N ALA A 7 5.63 -37.54 20.94
CA ALA A 7 6.21 -36.21 20.85
C ALA A 7 6.57 -35.55 22.20
N PHE A 8 6.25 -36.21 23.34
CA PHE A 8 6.44 -35.63 24.68
C PHE A 8 7.37 -36.42 25.63
N SER A 9 8.08 -37.43 25.15
CA SER A 9 9.05 -38.17 25.98
C SER A 9 10.45 -38.08 25.40
N GLY A 10 11.07 -36.95 25.42
CA GLY A 10 12.47 -36.81 25.01
C GLY A 10 13.00 -35.41 25.35
N GLU A 11 13.65 -35.31 26.51
CA GLU A 11 14.52 -34.17 26.82
C GLU A 11 15.63 -34.06 25.76
N LYS A 12 15.44 -33.17 24.77
CA LYS A 12 16.54 -32.61 24.00
C LYS A 12 16.39 -31.13 23.90
N ARG A 13 17.35 -30.42 24.48
CA ARG A 13 17.56 -28.98 24.32
C ARG A 13 17.65 -28.65 22.84
N PHE A 14 16.68 -27.89 22.32
CA PHE A 14 16.76 -27.30 21.00
C PHE A 14 17.35 -25.90 21.12
N SER A 15 18.57 -25.76 20.66
CA SER A 15 19.16 -24.50 20.20
C SER A 15 19.03 -24.49 18.68
N GLY A 16 18.37 -23.51 18.11
CA GLY A 16 18.33 -23.31 16.66
C GLY A 16 17.03 -22.70 16.20
N ASP A 17 17.14 -21.60 15.49
CA ASP A 17 16.08 -20.89 14.81
C ASP A 17 15.27 -21.83 13.91
N MET A 18 14.00 -22.02 14.22
CA MET A 18 13.06 -22.64 13.29
C MET A 18 12.19 -21.56 12.69
N ALA A 19 12.53 -21.15 11.48
CA ALA A 19 11.60 -20.52 10.56
C ALA A 19 10.46 -21.52 10.29
N LEU A 20 9.23 -21.17 10.62
CA LEU A 20 8.05 -21.93 10.24
C LEU A 20 7.81 -21.76 8.74
N ASP A 21 8.03 -22.83 8.00
CA ASP A 21 7.78 -22.92 6.56
C ASP A 21 6.27 -22.83 6.28
N VAL A 22 5.89 -21.96 5.33
CA VAL A 22 4.51 -21.73 4.88
C VAL A 22 3.86 -23.02 4.36
N ALA A 23 4.66 -24.01 3.92
CA ALA A 23 4.18 -25.34 3.55
C ALA A 23 3.51 -26.10 4.72
N SER A 24 3.75 -25.72 5.97
CA SER A 24 3.12 -26.30 7.14
C SER A 24 1.70 -25.80 7.37
N PHE A 25 1.33 -24.64 6.85
CA PHE A 25 -0.03 -24.08 6.96
C PHE A 25 -1.04 -24.77 6.04
N SER A 26 -0.62 -25.28 4.89
CA SER A 26 -1.51 -26.01 3.99
C SER A 26 -2.01 -27.35 4.56
N ARG A 27 -1.33 -27.90 5.57
CA ARG A 27 -1.73 -29.14 6.26
C ARG A 27 -2.62 -28.90 7.47
N LEU A 28 -2.82 -27.66 7.92
CA LEU A 28 -3.71 -27.30 9.04
C LEU A 28 -5.17 -27.07 8.61
N ARG A 29 -5.49 -27.18 7.33
CA ARG A 29 -6.86 -27.03 6.80
C ARG A 29 -7.88 -28.07 7.30
N THR A 30 -7.45 -29.09 8.06
CA THR A 30 -8.33 -30.18 8.50
C THR A 30 -8.47 -30.33 10.02
N PHE A 31 -7.98 -29.39 10.83
CA PHE A 31 -8.10 -29.51 12.29
C PHE A 31 -8.83 -28.30 12.87
N ILE A 32 -10.16 -28.36 12.92
CA ILE A 32 -10.98 -27.52 13.80
C ILE A 32 -10.94 -28.21 15.18
N PRO A 33 -10.30 -27.63 16.21
CA PRO A 33 -10.33 -28.23 17.54
C PRO A 33 -11.76 -28.16 18.09
N THR A 34 -12.31 -29.31 18.44
CA THR A 34 -13.62 -29.38 19.12
C THR A 34 -13.54 -28.68 20.47
N ALA A 35 -14.70 -28.23 20.99
CA ALA A 35 -14.78 -27.59 22.30
C ALA A 35 -14.14 -28.43 23.43
N ALA A 36 -14.08 -29.74 23.28
CA ALA A 36 -13.39 -30.65 24.19
C ALA A 36 -11.86 -30.52 24.12
N THR A 37 -11.29 -30.31 22.93
CA THR A 37 -9.84 -30.13 22.73
C THR A 37 -9.39 -28.78 23.31
N LEU A 38 -10.22 -27.74 23.19
CA LEU A 38 -9.95 -26.41 23.77
C LEU A 38 -10.04 -26.42 25.30
N ARG A 39 -10.95 -27.23 25.90
CA ARG A 39 -11.01 -27.42 27.35
C ARG A 39 -9.79 -28.19 27.87
N ALA A 40 -9.35 -29.22 27.18
CA ALA A 40 -8.17 -29.98 27.58
C ALA A 40 -6.87 -29.13 27.52
N LEU A 41 -6.77 -28.19 26.56
CA LEU A 41 -5.68 -27.21 26.49
C LEU A 41 -5.76 -26.16 27.60
N ALA A 42 -6.96 -25.73 27.99
CA ALA A 42 -7.17 -24.80 29.10
C ALA A 42 -6.80 -25.43 30.45
N ASP A 43 -7.16 -26.71 30.66
CA ASP A 43 -6.84 -27.46 31.87
C ASP A 43 -5.36 -27.83 31.99
N ALA A 44 -4.69 -28.10 30.85
CA ALA A 44 -3.25 -28.31 30.82
C ALA A 44 -2.46 -27.02 31.16
N ASN A 45 -2.95 -25.86 30.70
CA ASN A 45 -2.33 -24.57 31.00
C ASN A 45 -2.56 -24.11 32.46
N ALA A 46 -3.64 -24.56 33.09
CA ALA A 46 -3.90 -24.28 34.51
C ALA A 46 -3.01 -25.09 35.47
N ARG A 47 -2.42 -26.18 35.00
CA ARG A 47 -1.52 -27.04 35.79
C ARG A 47 -0.04 -26.63 35.70
N LEU A 48 0.33 -25.82 34.72
CA LEU A 48 1.67 -25.26 34.58
C LEU A 48 1.71 -23.86 35.20
N GLY A 49 1.69 -23.81 36.53
CA GLY A 49 1.84 -22.56 37.29
C GLY A 49 3.16 -21.87 36.97
N SER A 50 3.15 -20.93 36.06
CA SER A 50 4.21 -19.93 35.90
C SER A 50 3.72 -18.69 35.18
N SER A 51 4.04 -17.58 35.80
CA SER A 51 3.95 -16.20 35.34
C SER A 51 4.43 -16.03 33.88
N HIS A 52 3.68 -15.22 33.12
CA HIS A 52 4.03 -14.66 31.81
C HIS A 52 3.70 -15.48 30.55
N VAL A 53 2.47 -15.94 30.42
CA VAL A 53 1.89 -16.22 29.10
C VAL A 53 0.57 -15.46 29.02
N MET A 54 0.51 -14.45 28.15
CA MET A 54 -0.72 -13.70 27.89
C MET A 54 -1.80 -14.65 27.37
N LYS A 55 -2.95 -14.61 28.02
CA LYS A 55 -4.07 -15.51 27.74
C LYS A 55 -4.69 -15.20 26.38
N PRO A 56 -4.94 -16.22 25.52
CA PRO A 56 -5.74 -16.04 24.28
C PRO A 56 -7.22 -15.72 24.55
N LEU A 57 -7.59 -15.47 25.79
CA LEU A 57 -8.96 -15.27 26.27
C LEU A 57 -9.53 -13.87 25.99
N SER A 58 -8.71 -12.86 25.64
CA SER A 58 -9.21 -11.52 25.33
C SER A 58 -9.85 -11.46 23.94
N VAL A 59 -9.29 -12.15 22.95
CA VAL A 59 -9.88 -12.25 21.59
C VAL A 59 -11.17 -13.08 21.65
N LEU A 60 -11.18 -14.17 22.44
CA LEU A 60 -12.38 -15.00 22.65
C LEU A 60 -13.46 -14.27 23.48
N ARG A 61 -13.11 -13.39 24.41
CA ARG A 61 -14.09 -12.58 25.17
C ARG A 61 -14.68 -11.46 24.34
N ALA A 62 -13.92 -10.83 23.45
CA ALA A 62 -14.47 -9.89 22.48
C ALA A 62 -15.45 -10.58 21.52
N CYS A 63 -15.15 -11.82 21.10
CA CYS A 63 -16.06 -12.64 20.30
C CYS A 63 -17.26 -13.20 21.09
N GLN A 64 -17.15 -13.41 22.41
CA GLN A 64 -18.26 -13.90 23.25
C GLN A 64 -19.21 -12.80 23.73
N ALA A 65 -18.75 -11.57 23.90
CA ALA A 65 -19.60 -10.42 24.24
C ALA A 65 -20.56 -9.98 23.11
N MET A 66 -20.38 -10.53 21.90
CA MET A 66 -21.21 -10.26 20.72
C MET A 66 -22.22 -11.39 20.42
N ARG A 67 -22.46 -12.31 21.35
CA ARG A 67 -23.31 -13.50 21.12
C ARG A 67 -24.80 -13.32 21.39
N ASP A 68 -25.24 -12.18 21.85
CA ASP A 68 -26.62 -12.00 22.35
C ASP A 68 -27.51 -11.08 21.50
N ASP A 69 -27.34 -11.03 20.17
CA ASP A 69 -28.40 -10.48 19.32
C ASP A 69 -28.60 -11.38 18.09
N THR A 70 -29.75 -12.02 18.06
CA THR A 70 -30.25 -12.85 16.95
C THR A 70 -30.50 -12.01 15.72
N MET A 71 -29.63 -12.12 14.72
CA MET A 71 -29.87 -11.57 13.39
C MET A 71 -30.61 -12.59 12.51
N PRO A 72 -31.71 -12.21 11.84
CA PRO A 72 -32.29 -13.01 10.78
C PRO A 72 -31.53 -12.77 9.47
N GLY A 73 -30.86 -13.78 9.00
CA GLY A 73 -30.12 -13.74 7.72
C GLY A 73 -28.84 -14.57 7.78
N VAL A 74 -28.99 -15.87 8.10
CA VAL A 74 -27.88 -16.83 7.95
C VAL A 74 -27.66 -17.02 6.45
N TYR A 75 -26.63 -16.39 5.90
CA TYR A 75 -26.01 -16.89 4.68
C TYR A 75 -25.36 -18.21 5.05
N GLY A 76 -25.91 -19.31 4.49
CA GLY A 76 -25.40 -20.66 4.67
C GLY A 76 -23.93 -20.71 4.23
N GLY A 77 -23.12 -21.32 5.08
CA GLY A 77 -21.68 -21.47 4.83
C GLY A 77 -21.44 -22.32 3.60
N ASP A 78 -20.99 -21.67 2.53
CA ASP A 78 -20.17 -22.20 1.46
C ASP A 78 -19.56 -20.98 0.74
N GLU A 79 -18.25 -20.83 0.89
CA GLU A 79 -17.33 -19.99 0.11
C GLU A 79 -17.85 -18.58 -0.30
N ILE A 80 -17.96 -17.67 0.67
CA ILE A 80 -18.15 -16.26 0.34
C ILE A 80 -16.82 -15.75 -0.23
N ASN A 81 -16.78 -15.62 -1.55
CA ASN A 81 -15.63 -15.07 -2.27
C ASN A 81 -15.63 -13.53 -2.12
N ALA A 82 -15.02 -13.02 -1.05
CA ALA A 82 -14.86 -11.59 -0.89
C ALA A 82 -13.73 -11.05 -1.77
N VAL A 83 -13.90 -9.83 -2.27
CA VAL A 83 -12.85 -9.09 -2.98
C VAL A 83 -12.13 -8.17 -2.00
N VAL A 84 -10.81 -8.07 -2.13
CA VAL A 84 -9.96 -7.16 -1.37
C VAL A 84 -9.34 -6.13 -2.31
N LEU A 85 -9.61 -4.84 -2.07
CA LEU A 85 -9.02 -3.73 -2.81
C LEU A 85 -8.13 -2.90 -1.89
N ASP A 86 -6.87 -2.70 -2.31
CA ASP A 86 -5.86 -1.90 -1.61
C ASP A 86 -5.29 -0.82 -2.55
N PRO A 87 -5.85 0.40 -2.53
CA PRO A 87 -5.39 1.52 -3.34
C PRO A 87 -4.12 2.14 -2.73
N GLY A 88 -2.94 1.59 -3.03
CA GLY A 88 -1.66 2.21 -2.68
C GLY A 88 -1.37 3.47 -3.49
N ALA A 89 -0.47 4.35 -3.04
CA ALA A 89 -0.16 5.60 -3.73
C ALA A 89 0.43 5.38 -5.15
N SER A 90 1.23 4.33 -5.35
CA SER A 90 1.81 4.00 -6.66
C SER A 90 1.03 2.91 -7.39
N VAL A 91 0.61 1.87 -6.68
CA VAL A 91 0.00 0.66 -7.26
C VAL A 91 -1.32 0.37 -6.56
N PHE A 92 -2.36 0.20 -7.36
CA PHE A 92 -3.66 -0.33 -6.94
C PHE A 92 -3.59 -1.86 -6.97
N ARG A 93 -4.04 -2.51 -5.89
CA ARG A 93 -4.02 -3.97 -5.76
C ARG A 93 -5.43 -4.48 -5.53
N GLY A 94 -5.78 -5.52 -6.26
CA GLY A 94 -7.06 -6.22 -6.11
C GLY A 94 -6.88 -7.73 -6.19
N GLY A 95 -7.74 -8.48 -5.52
CA GLY A 95 -7.71 -9.94 -5.57
C GLY A 95 -8.76 -10.55 -4.66
N TRP A 96 -8.84 -11.88 -4.69
CA TRP A 96 -9.80 -12.63 -3.92
C TRP A 96 -9.28 -12.93 -2.50
N ALA A 97 -10.17 -12.94 -1.55
CA ALA A 97 -9.85 -13.35 -0.19
C ALA A 97 -9.38 -14.82 -0.16
N GLY A 98 -8.34 -15.09 0.66
CA GLY A 98 -7.72 -16.40 0.76
C GLY A 98 -6.60 -16.66 -0.24
N GLU A 99 -6.31 -15.72 -1.16
CA GLU A 99 -5.15 -15.82 -2.06
C GLU A 99 -3.89 -15.25 -1.43
N ASP A 100 -2.74 -15.77 -1.87
CA ASP A 100 -1.42 -15.41 -1.34
C ASP A 100 -0.81 -14.16 -2.03
N ALA A 101 -1.40 -13.68 -3.12
CA ALA A 101 -0.97 -12.48 -3.85
C ALA A 101 -2.14 -11.83 -4.61
N PRO A 102 -2.12 -10.49 -4.79
CA PRO A 102 -3.12 -9.80 -5.57
C PRO A 102 -3.01 -10.18 -7.06
N ARG A 103 -4.15 -10.43 -7.71
CA ARG A 103 -4.20 -10.74 -9.16
C ARG A 103 -4.27 -9.49 -10.03
N ALA A 104 -5.03 -8.48 -9.60
CA ALA A 104 -5.14 -7.20 -10.28
C ALA A 104 -4.13 -6.23 -9.67
N MET A 105 -3.12 -5.85 -10.43
CA MET A 105 -2.13 -4.85 -10.04
C MET A 105 -1.91 -3.90 -11.20
N PHE A 106 -2.14 -2.60 -10.98
CA PHE A 106 -1.98 -1.56 -11.98
C PHE A 106 -1.69 -0.22 -11.30
N PRO A 107 -1.21 0.80 -12.04
CA PRO A 107 -0.95 2.12 -11.47
C PRO A 107 -2.22 2.75 -10.88
N THR A 108 -2.12 3.32 -9.68
CA THR A 108 -3.20 4.11 -9.07
C THR A 108 -3.41 5.44 -9.79
N HIS A 109 -2.39 5.88 -10.53
CA HIS A 109 -2.49 7.04 -11.41
C HIS A 109 -3.40 6.73 -12.61
N TYR A 110 -4.06 7.76 -13.12
CA TYR A 110 -4.89 7.68 -14.31
C TYR A 110 -4.55 8.79 -15.30
N GLY A 111 -4.74 8.50 -16.59
CA GLY A 111 -4.63 9.50 -17.64
C GLY A 111 -5.98 10.19 -17.88
N TRP A 112 -5.98 11.45 -18.30
CA TRP A 112 -7.21 12.10 -18.73
C TRP A 112 -6.97 13.05 -19.91
N LEU A 113 -8.02 13.20 -20.72
CA LEU A 113 -8.13 14.16 -21.83
C LEU A 113 -9.43 14.94 -21.71
N PRO A 114 -9.51 16.17 -22.25
CA PRO A 114 -10.79 16.83 -22.43
C PRO A 114 -11.73 15.99 -23.31
N MET A 115 -13.01 15.91 -22.95
CA MET A 115 -14.03 15.27 -23.78
C MET A 115 -14.25 16.07 -25.07
N SER A 116 -14.41 15.37 -26.20
CA SER A 116 -14.89 15.98 -27.44
C SER A 116 -16.34 16.46 -27.32
N GLU A 117 -16.81 17.29 -28.25
CA GLU A 117 -18.20 17.75 -28.27
C GLU A 117 -19.18 16.58 -28.44
N GLU A 118 -18.81 15.58 -29.26
CA GLU A 118 -19.60 14.36 -29.47
C GLU A 118 -19.68 13.52 -28.21
N GLU A 119 -18.55 13.32 -27.51
CA GLU A 119 -18.51 12.60 -26.25
C GLU A 119 -19.32 13.32 -25.16
N ARG A 120 -19.24 14.64 -25.09
CA ARG A 120 -20.08 15.44 -24.18
C ARG A 120 -21.56 15.27 -24.47
N ALA A 121 -21.96 15.34 -25.75
CA ALA A 121 -23.35 15.13 -26.14
C ALA A 121 -23.86 13.74 -25.77
N THR A 122 -23.00 12.72 -25.88
CA THR A 122 -23.37 11.32 -25.62
C THR A 122 -23.41 10.99 -24.12
N TYR A 123 -22.44 11.49 -23.35
CA TYR A 123 -22.23 11.10 -21.95
C TYR A 123 -22.62 12.18 -20.92
N THR A 124 -23.04 13.37 -21.36
CA THR A 124 -23.68 14.36 -20.52
C THR A 124 -25.19 14.10 -20.55
N ALA A 125 -25.64 13.03 -19.91
CA ALA A 125 -27.04 12.74 -19.81
C ALA A 125 -27.73 13.75 -18.88
N PRO A 126 -28.94 14.18 -19.21
CA PRO A 126 -29.76 14.91 -18.25
C PRO A 126 -30.29 13.93 -17.21
N ASP A 127 -29.71 13.91 -16.03
CA ASP A 127 -30.40 13.45 -14.83
C ASP A 127 -31.48 14.48 -14.47
N MET A 128 -32.49 14.54 -15.31
CA MET A 128 -33.77 15.13 -14.96
C MET A 128 -34.82 14.06 -15.13
N LYS A 129 -35.09 13.31 -14.08
CA LYS A 129 -36.40 12.70 -13.88
C LYS A 129 -37.44 13.83 -13.88
N GLN A 130 -37.89 14.20 -15.06
CA GLN A 130 -39.20 14.82 -15.17
C GLN A 130 -40.19 13.72 -14.86
N GLU A 131 -40.83 13.81 -13.71
CA GLU A 131 -42.13 13.21 -13.47
C GLU A 131 -43.08 13.78 -14.49
N SER A 132 -43.22 13.15 -15.64
CA SER A 132 -44.32 13.37 -16.57
C SER A 132 -45.26 12.19 -16.44
N SER A 133 -46.42 12.52 -15.88
CA SER A 133 -47.63 11.73 -15.93
C SER A 133 -47.93 11.25 -17.36
N GLN A 134 -48.27 9.94 -17.45
CA GLN A 134 -48.99 9.26 -18.51
C GLN A 134 -48.33 9.10 -19.89
N GLY A 135 -48.03 7.82 -20.21
CA GLY A 135 -48.29 7.19 -21.51
C GLY A 135 -47.23 7.42 -22.59
N ASP A 136 -46.29 6.62 -22.68
CA ASP A 136 -45.75 5.82 -23.78
C ASP A 136 -44.32 5.36 -23.41
N VAL A 137 -44.13 4.06 -23.36
CA VAL A 137 -42.80 3.45 -23.12
C VAL A 137 -42.07 3.45 -24.46
N THR A 138 -41.52 4.58 -24.85
CA THR A 138 -40.43 4.60 -25.81
C THR A 138 -39.18 4.10 -25.09
N MET A 139 -38.68 2.94 -25.52
CA MET A 139 -37.38 2.43 -25.06
C MET A 139 -36.33 3.52 -25.31
N SER A 140 -35.91 4.17 -24.25
CA SER A 140 -34.72 5.03 -24.26
C SER A 140 -33.55 4.14 -24.71
N GLU A 141 -32.93 4.46 -25.84
CA GLU A 141 -31.71 3.79 -26.29
C GLU A 141 -30.71 3.87 -25.16
N ALA A 142 -30.37 2.71 -24.59
CA ALA A 142 -29.35 2.63 -23.52
C ALA A 142 -28.03 3.24 -24.03
N GLN A 143 -27.46 4.15 -23.26
CA GLN A 143 -26.18 4.74 -23.62
C GLN A 143 -25.15 3.61 -23.86
N PRO A 144 -24.32 3.71 -24.91
CA PRO A 144 -23.30 2.71 -25.17
C PRO A 144 -22.33 2.65 -23.98
N ALA A 145 -22.09 1.44 -23.47
CA ALA A 145 -21.13 1.24 -22.40
C ALA A 145 -19.73 1.74 -22.82
N PRO A 146 -19.03 2.47 -21.97
CA PRO A 146 -17.68 2.94 -22.29
C PRO A 146 -16.74 1.74 -22.52
N PRO A 147 -15.71 1.91 -23.36
CA PRO A 147 -14.68 0.87 -23.54
C PRO A 147 -14.00 0.53 -22.20
N ARG A 148 -13.54 -0.71 -22.04
CA ARG A 148 -12.81 -1.13 -20.83
C ARG A 148 -11.66 -0.19 -20.51
N GLY A 149 -11.53 0.20 -19.25
CA GLY A 149 -10.50 1.13 -18.79
C GLY A 149 -10.73 2.59 -19.19
N VAL A 150 -11.89 2.94 -19.71
CA VAL A 150 -12.28 4.32 -20.01
C VAL A 150 -13.52 4.68 -19.18
N SER A 151 -13.49 5.87 -18.57
CA SER A 151 -14.64 6.45 -17.86
C SER A 151 -14.79 7.91 -18.24
N PHE A 152 -16.01 8.44 -18.10
CA PHE A 152 -16.34 9.81 -18.44
C PHE A 152 -16.74 10.58 -17.20
N ASP A 153 -16.09 11.70 -16.94
CA ASP A 153 -16.43 12.69 -15.92
C ASP A 153 -17.14 13.85 -16.61
N ALA A 154 -18.44 13.74 -16.74
CA ALA A 154 -19.24 14.76 -17.39
C ALA A 154 -19.19 16.10 -16.66
N ALA A 155 -19.13 16.10 -15.32
CA ALA A 155 -19.08 17.32 -14.52
C ALA A 155 -17.82 18.14 -14.79
N ARG A 156 -16.66 17.46 -14.96
CA ARG A 156 -15.38 18.10 -15.27
C ARG A 156 -15.07 18.15 -16.76
N GLY A 157 -15.91 17.53 -17.61
CA GLY A 157 -15.69 17.41 -19.05
C GLY A 157 -14.44 16.62 -19.40
N ARG A 158 -14.13 15.56 -18.63
CA ARG A 158 -12.92 14.74 -18.76
C ARG A 158 -13.24 13.31 -19.15
N LYS A 159 -12.44 12.78 -20.06
CA LYS A 159 -12.39 11.36 -20.38
C LYS A 159 -11.18 10.77 -19.66
N ARG A 160 -11.40 9.83 -18.74
CA ARG A 160 -10.35 9.16 -17.97
C ARG A 160 -9.94 7.84 -18.60
N PHE A 161 -8.67 7.53 -18.45
CA PHE A 161 -8.06 6.27 -18.86
C PHE A 161 -7.39 5.65 -17.63
N VAL A 162 -7.81 4.45 -17.25
CA VAL A 162 -7.32 3.73 -16.07
C VAL A 162 -6.55 2.47 -16.45
N GLY A 163 -5.75 1.97 -15.53
CA GLY A 163 -4.90 0.79 -15.73
C GLY A 163 -3.62 1.10 -16.51
N ASP A 164 -2.84 0.06 -16.80
CA ASP A 164 -1.53 0.18 -17.46
C ASP A 164 -1.62 0.89 -18.82
N VAL A 165 -2.60 0.54 -19.64
CA VAL A 165 -2.84 1.16 -20.95
C VAL A 165 -3.23 2.64 -20.79
N GLY A 166 -3.85 3.00 -19.68
CA GLY A 166 -4.28 4.36 -19.36
C GLY A 166 -3.11 5.32 -19.25
N VAL A 167 -2.12 4.97 -18.46
CA VAL A 167 -0.98 5.84 -18.15
C VAL A 167 0.25 5.59 -19.02
N SER A 168 0.42 4.36 -19.55
CA SER A 168 1.62 3.98 -20.31
C SER A 168 1.51 4.34 -21.80
N TYR A 169 0.30 4.45 -22.32
CA TYR A 169 0.09 4.74 -23.74
C TYR A 169 0.13 6.25 -24.01
N TRP A 170 1.14 6.69 -24.76
CA TRP A 170 1.24 8.09 -25.16
C TRP A 170 0.04 8.53 -26.01
N ARG A 171 -0.59 9.61 -25.61
CA ARG A 171 -1.61 10.33 -26.37
C ARG A 171 -1.29 11.82 -26.31
N ARG A 172 -1.51 12.53 -27.42
CA ARG A 172 -1.25 13.97 -27.45
C ARG A 172 -2.08 14.70 -26.41
N GLY A 173 -1.41 15.46 -25.54
CA GLY A 173 -2.05 16.24 -24.48
C GLY A 173 -2.59 15.42 -23.31
N LEU A 174 -2.27 14.11 -23.23
CA LEU A 174 -2.68 13.28 -22.10
C LEU A 174 -2.03 13.79 -20.80
N GLU A 175 -2.85 14.20 -19.85
CA GLU A 175 -2.43 14.54 -18.51
C GLU A 175 -2.52 13.33 -17.59
N ILE A 176 -1.61 13.22 -16.63
CA ILE A 176 -1.64 12.19 -15.58
C ILE A 176 -1.99 12.83 -14.25
N ASP A 177 -2.88 12.17 -13.51
CA ASP A 177 -3.32 12.58 -12.19
C ASP A 177 -3.45 11.37 -11.26
N THR A 178 -3.70 11.61 -9.97
CA THR A 178 -3.92 10.57 -8.96
C THR A 178 -5.17 10.89 -8.14
N PRO A 179 -5.96 9.87 -7.73
CA PRO A 179 -7.11 10.10 -6.86
C PRO A 179 -6.74 10.32 -5.39
N LEU A 180 -5.46 10.12 -5.04
CA LEU A 180 -4.99 10.18 -3.66
C LEU A 180 -4.13 11.43 -3.42
N ASP A 181 -4.22 11.99 -2.22
CA ASP A 181 -3.27 13.00 -1.76
C ASP A 181 -1.93 12.37 -1.28
N GLU A 182 -1.01 13.21 -0.82
CA GLU A 182 0.29 12.79 -0.31
C GLU A 182 0.21 11.89 0.93
N HIS A 183 -0.92 11.92 1.65
CA HIS A 183 -1.22 11.08 2.81
C HIS A 183 -1.98 9.79 2.46
N GLY A 184 -2.23 9.55 1.16
CA GLY A 184 -2.95 8.37 0.68
C GLY A 184 -4.46 8.43 0.96
N ILE A 185 -5.01 9.62 1.19
CA ILE A 185 -6.44 9.87 1.40
C ILE A 185 -7.09 10.16 0.05
N VAL A 186 -8.24 9.55 -0.20
CA VAL A 186 -8.99 9.73 -1.45
C VAL A 186 -9.54 11.16 -1.55
N GLN A 187 -9.19 11.86 -2.62
CA GLN A 187 -9.66 13.20 -2.97
C GLN A 187 -10.62 13.16 -4.15
N ASP A 188 -10.32 12.37 -5.19
CA ASP A 188 -11.18 12.16 -6.35
C ASP A 188 -11.88 10.79 -6.27
N PHE A 189 -13.12 10.79 -5.76
CA PHE A 189 -13.92 9.58 -5.59
C PHE A 189 -14.43 9.02 -6.90
N ASP A 190 -14.66 9.86 -7.92
CA ASP A 190 -15.08 9.40 -9.24
C ASP A 190 -13.95 8.64 -9.94
N ALA A 191 -12.72 9.14 -9.80
CA ALA A 191 -11.54 8.42 -10.30
C ALA A 191 -11.31 7.12 -9.49
N MET A 192 -11.49 7.15 -8.16
CA MET A 192 -11.38 5.96 -7.32
C MET A 192 -12.42 4.91 -7.68
N GLN A 193 -13.65 5.32 -8.00
CA GLN A 193 -14.69 4.42 -8.50
C GLN A 193 -14.28 3.76 -9.82
N ALA A 194 -13.77 4.54 -10.77
CA ALA A 194 -13.31 4.03 -12.05
C ALA A 194 -12.16 3.02 -11.92
N LEU A 195 -11.19 3.28 -11.01
CA LEU A 195 -10.10 2.35 -10.70
C LEU A 195 -10.63 1.07 -10.04
N SER A 196 -11.62 1.20 -9.14
CA SER A 196 -12.24 0.05 -8.47
C SER A 196 -12.99 -0.83 -9.46
N HIS A 197 -13.78 -0.25 -10.37
CA HIS A 197 -14.41 -1.00 -11.45
C HIS A 197 -13.38 -1.71 -12.33
N HIS A 198 -12.29 -1.02 -12.71
CA HIS A 198 -11.23 -1.64 -13.50
C HIS A 198 -10.59 -2.84 -12.77
N ALA A 199 -10.39 -2.75 -11.44
CA ALA A 199 -9.90 -3.88 -10.65
C ALA A 199 -10.87 -5.05 -10.67
N LEU A 200 -12.17 -4.80 -10.49
CA LEU A 200 -13.22 -5.81 -10.53
C LEU A 200 -13.35 -6.46 -11.92
N ASP A 201 -13.23 -5.68 -13.00
CA ASP A 201 -13.17 -6.18 -14.38
C ASP A 201 -12.00 -7.13 -14.62
N LEU A 202 -10.79 -6.78 -14.10
CA LEU A 202 -9.61 -7.64 -14.19
C LEU A 202 -9.77 -8.95 -13.41
N LEU A 203 -10.52 -8.92 -12.31
CA LEU A 203 -10.85 -10.09 -11.50
C LEU A 203 -12.04 -10.89 -12.07
N SER A 204 -12.72 -10.37 -13.09
CA SER A 204 -13.98 -10.92 -13.60
C SER A 204 -15.01 -11.10 -12.48
N SER A 205 -15.09 -10.12 -11.59
CA SER A 205 -15.97 -10.09 -10.43
C SER A 205 -17.12 -9.14 -10.67
N GLU A 206 -18.35 -9.65 -10.54
CA GLU A 206 -19.54 -8.80 -10.52
C GLU A 206 -19.64 -8.12 -9.15
N PRO A 207 -19.63 -6.78 -9.09
CA PRO A 207 -19.65 -6.05 -7.82
C PRO A 207 -20.83 -6.40 -6.92
N THR A 208 -22.00 -6.66 -7.52
CA THR A 208 -23.26 -6.94 -6.84
C THR A 208 -23.34 -8.31 -6.16
N GLU A 209 -22.39 -9.21 -6.49
CA GLU A 209 -22.40 -10.59 -5.98
C GLU A 209 -21.40 -10.79 -4.84
N ASN A 210 -20.35 -9.97 -4.76
CA ASN A 210 -19.23 -10.22 -3.89
C ASN A 210 -19.05 -9.13 -2.82
N PRO A 211 -18.88 -9.50 -1.54
CA PRO A 211 -18.50 -8.55 -0.48
C PRO A 211 -17.16 -7.89 -0.78
N LEU A 212 -17.02 -6.62 -0.41
CA LEU A 212 -15.82 -5.83 -0.66
C LEU A 212 -15.12 -5.39 0.63
N LEU A 213 -13.87 -5.82 0.83
CA LEU A 213 -12.97 -5.24 1.80
C LEU A 213 -12.10 -4.17 1.11
N PHE A 214 -12.15 -2.94 1.63
CA PHE A 214 -11.36 -1.83 1.13
C PHE A 214 -10.38 -1.34 2.20
N THR A 215 -9.15 -0.97 1.82
CA THR A 215 -8.15 -0.54 2.79
C THR A 215 -8.10 0.98 2.93
N GLU A 216 -7.81 1.46 4.13
CA GLU A 216 -7.67 2.89 4.43
C GLU A 216 -6.38 3.21 5.19
N PRO A 217 -5.79 4.42 5.04
CA PRO A 217 -4.71 4.87 5.91
C PRO A 217 -5.24 5.17 7.33
N ALA A 218 -4.37 5.08 8.34
CA ALA A 218 -4.74 5.33 9.74
C ALA A 218 -5.19 6.78 10.02
N THR A 219 -4.77 7.71 9.17
CA THR A 219 -5.10 9.14 9.23
C THR A 219 -6.38 9.50 8.48
N ASN A 220 -7.11 8.50 7.92
CA ASN A 220 -8.27 8.77 7.09
C ASN A 220 -9.36 9.55 7.86
N PRO A 221 -9.76 10.76 7.40
CA PRO A 221 -10.75 11.58 8.09
C PRO A 221 -12.15 10.98 7.97
N ARG A 222 -13.00 11.31 8.93
CA ARG A 222 -14.37 10.78 8.99
C ARG A 222 -15.17 11.03 7.71
N SER A 223 -15.00 12.20 7.09
CA SER A 223 -15.67 12.56 5.84
C SER A 223 -15.25 11.64 4.67
N ALA A 224 -13.94 11.36 4.52
CA ALA A 224 -13.47 10.46 3.47
C ALA A 224 -13.92 9.01 3.71
N ARG A 225 -13.94 8.55 4.97
CA ARG A 225 -14.48 7.22 5.33
C ARG A 225 -15.95 7.09 4.94
N ALA A 226 -16.76 8.11 5.25
CA ALA A 226 -18.18 8.15 4.89
C ALA A 226 -18.37 8.10 3.37
N ARG A 227 -17.62 8.89 2.60
CA ARG A 227 -17.67 8.87 1.14
C ARG A 227 -17.16 7.54 0.54
N THR A 228 -16.22 6.85 1.20
CA THR A 228 -15.77 5.53 0.75
C THR A 228 -16.88 4.47 0.87
N VAL A 229 -17.67 4.54 1.93
CA VAL A 229 -18.85 3.66 2.09
C VAL A 229 -19.93 3.96 1.07
N GLU A 230 -20.20 5.24 0.81
CA GLU A 230 -21.11 5.70 -0.23
C GLU A 230 -20.66 5.20 -1.63
N LEU A 231 -19.36 5.34 -1.94
CA LEU A 231 -18.77 4.77 -3.16
C LEU A 231 -19.02 3.26 -3.27
N ALA A 232 -18.87 2.52 -2.16
CA ALA A 232 -19.05 1.07 -2.18
C ALA A 232 -20.52 0.66 -2.43
N PHE A 233 -21.47 1.26 -1.72
CA PHE A 233 -22.87 0.86 -1.81
C PHE A 233 -23.63 1.53 -2.96
N GLU A 234 -23.36 2.80 -3.25
CA GLU A 234 -24.06 3.55 -4.30
C GLU A 234 -23.31 3.49 -5.63
N GLY A 235 -21.97 3.60 -5.61
CA GLY A 235 -21.15 3.58 -6.82
C GLY A 235 -20.88 2.19 -7.37
N LEU A 236 -20.45 1.25 -6.51
CA LEU A 236 -20.13 -0.13 -6.90
C LEU A 236 -21.29 -1.11 -6.66
N GLN A 237 -22.28 -0.73 -5.84
CA GLN A 237 -23.46 -1.54 -5.51
C GLN A 237 -23.14 -2.90 -4.87
N VAL A 238 -22.11 -2.96 -4.04
CA VAL A 238 -21.70 -4.19 -3.37
C VAL A 238 -22.76 -4.67 -2.35
N PRO A 239 -22.90 -6.00 -2.11
CA PRO A 239 -23.86 -6.55 -1.15
C PRO A 239 -23.44 -6.32 0.30
N ALA A 240 -22.13 -6.26 0.57
CA ALA A 240 -21.57 -6.00 1.89
C ALA A 240 -20.20 -5.35 1.76
N PHE A 241 -19.83 -4.56 2.76
CA PHE A 241 -18.61 -3.75 2.75
C PHE A 241 -17.90 -3.76 4.10
N TYR A 242 -16.57 -3.69 4.08
CA TYR A 242 -15.76 -3.42 5.26
C TYR A 242 -14.58 -2.52 4.92
N LEU A 243 -14.34 -1.51 5.75
CA LEU A 243 -13.23 -0.57 5.63
C LEU A 243 -12.15 -0.90 6.66
N ALA A 244 -11.00 -1.39 6.21
CA ALA A 244 -9.94 -1.92 7.06
C ALA A 244 -8.71 -1.02 7.10
N ASN A 245 -8.14 -0.81 8.29
CA ASN A 245 -6.92 -0.02 8.46
C ASN A 245 -5.68 -0.78 7.96
N ARG A 246 -4.86 -0.15 7.10
CA ARG A 246 -3.65 -0.76 6.50
C ARG A 246 -2.66 -1.28 7.53
N SER A 247 -2.45 -0.53 8.62
CA SER A 247 -1.47 -0.94 9.66
C SER A 247 -1.95 -2.15 10.44
N VAL A 248 -3.26 -2.23 10.73
CA VAL A 248 -3.86 -3.41 11.36
C VAL A 248 -3.72 -4.63 10.46
N LEU A 249 -4.00 -4.48 9.16
CA LEU A 249 -3.86 -5.57 8.21
C LEU A 249 -2.41 -6.06 8.09
N SER A 250 -1.43 -5.14 8.07
CA SER A 250 0.00 -5.49 8.00
C SER A 250 0.49 -6.19 9.26
N ALA A 251 0.02 -5.76 10.44
CA ALA A 251 0.28 -6.44 11.70
C ALA A 251 -0.33 -7.85 11.71
N PHE A 252 -1.55 -7.97 11.20
CA PHE A 252 -2.27 -9.23 11.09
C PHE A 252 -1.58 -10.21 10.11
N ALA A 253 -1.17 -9.74 8.93
CA ALA A 253 -0.39 -10.53 7.96
C ALA A 253 0.91 -11.09 8.58
N SER A 254 1.51 -10.35 9.51
CA SER A 254 2.72 -10.76 10.23
C SER A 254 2.43 -11.65 11.44
N GLY A 255 1.16 -12.03 11.69
CA GLY A 255 0.73 -12.83 12.84
C GLY A 255 0.91 -12.12 14.19
N ARG A 256 0.91 -10.77 14.23
CA ARG A 256 1.22 -9.97 15.41
C ARG A 256 0.10 -8.98 15.70
N PRO A 257 -0.90 -9.34 16.53
CA PRO A 257 -1.99 -8.44 16.86
C PRO A 257 -1.54 -7.21 17.65
N THR A 258 -0.37 -7.28 18.31
CA THR A 258 0.25 -6.17 19.01
C THR A 258 1.64 -5.94 18.43
N ALA A 259 1.85 -4.80 17.73
CA ALA A 259 3.07 -4.46 17.02
C ALA A 259 3.17 -2.95 16.79
N LEU A 260 4.40 -2.46 16.60
CA LEU A 260 4.65 -1.16 15.98
C LEU A 260 4.86 -1.38 14.49
N VAL A 261 3.90 -0.97 13.68
CA VAL A 261 3.98 -1.13 12.21
C VAL A 261 4.71 0.07 11.61
N VAL A 262 5.82 -0.21 10.94
CA VAL A 262 6.62 0.74 10.17
C VAL A 262 6.42 0.42 8.70
N ASP A 263 5.65 1.25 8.01
CA ASP A 263 5.36 1.09 6.58
C ASP A 263 6.05 2.18 5.77
N ILE A 264 6.88 1.76 4.81
CA ILE A 264 7.58 2.64 3.89
C ILE A 264 6.96 2.49 2.52
N GLY A 265 5.93 3.28 2.27
CA GLY A 265 5.21 3.34 1.01
C GLY A 265 5.91 4.16 -0.07
N ALA A 266 5.21 4.38 -1.19
CA ALA A 266 5.70 5.26 -2.26
C ALA A 266 5.67 6.73 -1.84
N SER A 267 4.52 7.23 -1.39
CA SER A 267 4.35 8.65 -1.02
C SER A 267 4.75 8.93 0.43
N GLN A 268 4.48 8.02 1.36
CA GLN A 268 4.64 8.30 2.79
C GLN A 268 5.40 7.22 3.56
N VAL A 269 5.95 7.64 4.69
CA VAL A 269 6.49 6.82 5.76
C VAL A 269 5.56 6.89 6.95
N SER A 270 5.27 5.77 7.61
CA SER A 270 4.44 5.73 8.81
C SER A 270 5.02 4.84 9.89
N ALA A 271 4.84 5.24 11.15
CA ALA A 271 5.08 4.43 12.34
C ALA A 271 3.82 4.47 13.20
N ILE A 272 3.14 3.33 13.30
CA ILE A 272 1.79 3.24 13.86
C ILE A 272 1.72 2.09 14.87
N PRO A 273 1.48 2.37 16.15
CA PRO A 273 1.29 1.32 17.16
C PRO A 273 -0.10 0.69 17.01
N VAL A 274 -0.11 -0.63 16.95
CA VAL A 274 -1.30 -1.49 16.95
C VAL A 274 -1.27 -2.31 18.23
N VAL A 275 -2.36 -2.32 18.99
CA VAL A 275 -2.52 -3.10 20.22
C VAL A 275 -3.79 -3.94 20.12
N ASP A 276 -3.65 -5.25 20.23
CA ASP A 276 -4.75 -6.22 20.14
C ASP A 276 -5.64 -6.02 18.89
N GLY A 277 -5.02 -5.64 17.77
CA GLY A 277 -5.70 -5.39 16.50
C GLY A 277 -6.32 -4.00 16.34
N PHE A 278 -6.07 -3.07 17.28
CA PHE A 278 -6.57 -1.69 17.19
C PHE A 278 -5.43 -0.68 17.11
N VAL A 279 -5.62 0.32 16.27
CA VAL A 279 -4.66 1.44 16.14
C VAL A 279 -4.74 2.34 17.37
N LEU A 280 -3.62 2.62 17.99
CA LEU A 280 -3.51 3.66 19.02
C LEU A 280 -3.38 5.03 18.35
N ARG A 281 -4.49 5.77 18.27
CA ARG A 281 -4.58 7.03 17.53
C ARG A 281 -3.56 8.10 17.94
N LYS A 282 -3.19 8.18 19.21
CA LYS A 282 -2.19 9.15 19.73
C LYS A 282 -0.80 8.88 19.17
N GLY A 283 -0.47 7.62 18.94
CA GLY A 283 0.85 7.21 18.42
C GLY A 283 0.95 7.15 16.89
N ILE A 284 -0.03 7.66 16.15
CA ILE A 284 0.05 7.72 14.69
C ILE A 284 1.03 8.79 14.26
N HIS A 285 2.14 8.39 13.66
CA HIS A 285 3.11 9.30 13.06
C HIS A 285 3.31 8.96 11.59
N THR A 286 3.09 9.96 10.73
CA THR A 286 3.21 9.82 9.27
C THR A 286 3.91 11.04 8.68
N GLN A 287 4.68 10.81 7.61
CA GLN A 287 5.37 11.87 6.88
C GLN A 287 5.36 11.58 5.36
N PRO A 288 5.20 12.59 4.47
CA PRO A 288 5.14 12.41 3.04
C PRO A 288 6.54 12.35 2.38
N ASN A 289 7.46 11.55 2.95
CA ASN A 289 8.82 11.34 2.44
C ASN A 289 9.10 9.85 2.16
N GLY A 290 8.16 9.17 1.51
CA GLY A 290 8.31 7.77 1.12
C GLY A 290 9.31 7.54 -0.02
N GLY A 291 9.14 6.43 -0.74
CA GLY A 291 10.02 6.03 -1.84
C GLY A 291 10.16 7.06 -2.97
N ASP A 292 9.17 7.92 -3.16
CA ASP A 292 9.21 9.00 -4.15
C ASP A 292 10.16 10.13 -3.75
N ALA A 293 10.38 10.35 -2.45
CA ALA A 293 11.39 11.28 -1.98
C ALA A 293 12.81 10.79 -2.33
N VAL A 294 13.05 9.48 -2.27
CA VAL A 294 14.32 8.89 -2.73
C VAL A 294 14.52 9.12 -4.22
N SER A 295 13.48 8.94 -5.03
CA SER A 295 13.54 9.18 -6.48
C SER A 295 13.76 10.66 -6.81
N ARG A 296 13.12 11.58 -6.07
CA ARG A 296 13.39 13.02 -6.18
C ARG A 296 14.81 13.39 -5.72
N ALA A 297 15.34 12.71 -4.68
CA ALA A 297 16.73 12.89 -4.25
C ALA A 297 17.73 12.43 -5.31
N LEU A 298 17.43 11.33 -6.01
CA LEU A 298 18.22 10.92 -7.18
C LEU A 298 18.18 11.98 -8.28
N LEU A 299 16.99 12.47 -8.64
CA LEU A 299 16.85 13.52 -9.65
C LEU A 299 17.67 14.75 -9.26
N TRP A 300 17.53 15.20 -8.02
CA TRP A 300 18.27 16.36 -7.51
C TRP A 300 19.79 16.13 -7.56
N GLY A 301 20.28 14.94 -7.15
CA GLY A 301 21.70 14.59 -7.20
C GLY A 301 22.25 14.52 -8.60
N LEU A 302 21.49 13.94 -9.54
CA LEU A 302 21.85 13.88 -10.95
C LEU A 302 21.99 15.28 -11.56
N THR A 303 21.09 16.19 -11.21
CA THR A 303 21.08 17.55 -11.78
C THR A 303 22.09 18.49 -11.14
N ASN A 304 22.39 18.33 -9.82
CA ASN A 304 23.17 19.30 -9.07
C ASN A 304 24.56 18.80 -8.63
N GLU A 305 24.72 17.50 -8.36
CA GLU A 305 25.97 16.94 -7.83
C GLU A 305 26.81 16.24 -8.91
N MET A 306 26.20 15.54 -9.85
CA MET A 306 26.90 14.81 -10.91
C MET A 306 27.04 15.65 -12.20
N GLY A 307 26.34 16.77 -12.32
CA GLY A 307 26.25 17.58 -13.55
C GLY A 307 27.53 18.30 -13.98
N ASP A 308 28.59 18.27 -13.18
CA ASP A 308 29.69 19.25 -13.37
C ASP A 308 30.97 18.71 -14.02
N LYS A 309 31.10 17.44 -14.35
CA LYS A 309 32.41 17.00 -14.87
C LYS A 309 32.50 16.66 -16.34
N ASN A 310 31.39 16.36 -17.03
CA ASN A 310 31.41 16.14 -18.50
C ASN A 310 30.03 16.31 -19.22
N ARG A 311 28.97 16.68 -18.52
CA ARG A 311 27.63 16.87 -19.10
C ARG A 311 27.10 18.26 -18.72
N SER A 312 27.56 19.29 -19.44
CA SER A 312 26.99 20.64 -19.31
C SER A 312 25.49 20.60 -19.63
N GLY A 313 24.66 20.65 -18.57
CA GLY A 313 23.22 20.82 -18.70
C GLY A 313 22.34 19.62 -18.42
N TRP A 314 22.65 18.73 -17.45
CA TRP A 314 21.66 17.80 -16.91
C TRP A 314 20.59 18.60 -16.17
N LEU A 315 19.56 18.98 -16.88
CA LEU A 315 18.30 19.44 -16.32
C LEU A 315 17.41 18.22 -16.06
N ALA A 316 16.37 18.37 -15.23
CA ALA A 316 15.34 17.34 -15.08
C ALA A 316 14.79 16.85 -16.43
N ASP A 317 14.85 17.71 -17.45
CA ASP A 317 14.51 17.42 -18.85
C ASP A 317 15.51 16.52 -19.59
N SER A 318 16.66 16.23 -19.01
CA SER A 318 17.70 15.39 -19.64
C SER A 318 17.46 13.90 -19.45
N ILE A 319 16.62 13.50 -18.49
CA ILE A 319 16.16 12.11 -18.37
C ILE A 319 15.13 11.86 -19.47
N VAL A 320 15.48 10.98 -20.39
CA VAL A 320 14.64 10.63 -21.54
C VAL A 320 13.84 9.37 -21.24
N PRO A 321 12.53 9.47 -20.98
CA PRO A 321 11.69 8.30 -20.78
C PRO A 321 11.56 7.45 -22.05
N GLN A 322 11.33 6.15 -21.88
CA GLN A 322 11.25 5.16 -22.95
C GLN A 322 10.28 5.53 -24.09
N TYR A 323 9.15 6.19 -23.78
CA TYR A 323 8.17 6.54 -24.82
C TYR A 323 8.69 7.56 -25.84
N LEU A 324 9.74 8.33 -25.50
CA LEU A 324 10.40 9.29 -26.40
C LEU A 324 11.48 8.63 -27.26
N VAL A 325 12.01 7.48 -26.88
CA VAL A 325 13.10 6.81 -27.60
C VAL A 325 12.55 6.07 -28.81
N LYS A 326 13.05 6.41 -30.01
CA LYS A 326 12.76 5.71 -31.26
C LYS A 326 13.77 4.59 -31.52
N SER A 327 15.05 4.90 -31.35
CA SER A 327 16.17 3.96 -31.47
C SER A 327 17.33 4.46 -30.63
N LYS A 328 18.17 3.54 -30.15
CA LYS A 328 19.41 3.86 -29.44
C LYS A 328 20.53 2.99 -29.91
N GLN A 329 21.77 3.47 -29.70
CA GLN A 329 22.99 2.70 -29.91
C GLN A 329 23.73 2.56 -28.60
N PRO A 330 24.47 1.48 -28.35
CA PRO A 330 25.34 1.35 -27.19
C PRO A 330 26.35 2.51 -27.16
N CYS A 331 26.57 3.07 -25.97
CA CYS A 331 27.61 4.07 -25.76
C CYS A 331 28.50 3.68 -24.57
N GLU A 332 29.74 4.16 -24.58
CA GLU A 332 30.67 3.96 -23.47
C GLU A 332 30.19 4.73 -22.22
N PRO A 333 30.49 4.23 -20.99
CA PRO A 333 30.12 4.88 -19.75
C PRO A 333 30.57 6.33 -19.69
N GLY A 334 29.65 7.22 -19.27
CA GLY A 334 29.93 8.65 -19.17
C GLY A 334 29.90 9.44 -20.50
N MET A 335 29.69 8.76 -21.63
CA MET A 335 29.54 9.42 -22.95
C MET A 335 28.09 9.84 -23.18
N PRO A 336 27.84 10.87 -24.00
CA PRO A 336 26.49 11.29 -24.38
C PRO A 336 25.72 10.18 -25.08
N ALA A 337 24.42 10.08 -24.81
CA ALA A 337 23.54 9.12 -25.47
C ALA A 337 23.50 9.29 -26.97
N GLN A 338 23.55 8.18 -27.70
CA GLN A 338 23.36 8.13 -29.16
C GLN A 338 21.96 7.59 -29.45
N ALA A 339 20.95 8.40 -29.15
CA ALA A 339 19.55 8.05 -29.35
C ALA A 339 18.87 8.97 -30.35
N THR A 340 17.98 8.38 -31.15
CA THR A 340 17.02 9.13 -31.98
C THR A 340 15.72 9.23 -31.21
N LEU A 341 15.23 10.44 -31.00
CA LEU A 341 13.97 10.68 -30.30
C LEU A 341 12.80 10.74 -31.29
N ARG A 342 11.59 10.61 -30.75
CA ARG A 342 10.33 10.73 -31.47
C ARG A 342 9.88 12.20 -31.44
N ASP A 343 10.13 12.94 -32.53
CA ASP A 343 9.81 14.37 -32.61
C ASP A 343 8.32 14.67 -32.48
N ASP A 344 7.46 13.76 -32.96
CA ASP A 344 6.01 13.84 -32.86
C ASP A 344 5.52 13.87 -31.41
N ARG A 345 6.28 13.27 -30.49
CA ARG A 345 5.96 13.19 -29.08
C ARG A 345 6.57 14.29 -28.24
N LEU A 346 7.70 14.86 -28.66
CA LEU A 346 8.37 15.95 -27.93
C LEU A 346 7.45 17.16 -27.73
N HIS A 347 6.73 17.57 -28.77
CA HIS A 347 5.90 18.78 -28.76
C HIS A 347 4.42 18.53 -28.40
N GLY A 348 4.02 17.28 -28.22
CA GLY A 348 2.64 16.90 -27.91
C GLY A 348 2.44 16.29 -26.52
N THR A 349 3.49 16.21 -25.73
CA THR A 349 3.47 15.59 -24.40
C THR A 349 3.13 16.61 -23.32
N ALA A 350 2.13 16.31 -22.51
CA ALA A 350 1.79 17.12 -21.33
C ALA A 350 2.88 17.01 -20.23
N PRO A 351 3.12 18.08 -19.46
CA PRO A 351 4.14 18.08 -18.40
C PRO A 351 3.93 16.98 -17.34
N SER A 352 2.69 16.71 -16.93
CA SER A 352 2.37 15.68 -15.95
C SER A 352 2.69 14.27 -16.48
N PHE A 353 2.39 13.99 -17.77
CA PHE A 353 2.74 12.73 -18.42
C PHE A 353 4.27 12.55 -18.46
N ARG A 354 4.99 13.61 -18.84
CA ARG A 354 6.45 13.59 -18.85
C ARG A 354 7.03 13.31 -17.48
N MET A 355 6.56 14.04 -16.45
CA MET A 355 7.02 13.87 -15.06
C MET A 355 6.74 12.47 -14.54
N TYR A 356 5.55 11.92 -14.78
CA TYR A 356 5.20 10.56 -14.38
C TYR A 356 6.18 9.52 -14.95
N HIS A 357 6.49 9.60 -16.25
CA HIS A 357 7.43 8.68 -16.88
C HIS A 357 8.89 8.93 -16.49
N THR A 358 9.28 10.17 -16.22
CA THR A 358 10.59 10.49 -15.65
C THR A 358 10.74 9.87 -14.26
N MET A 359 9.72 10.00 -13.41
CA MET A 359 9.72 9.34 -12.09
C MET A 359 9.75 7.82 -12.20
N GLY A 360 9.13 7.24 -13.24
CA GLY A 360 9.24 5.82 -13.55
C GLY A 360 10.69 5.39 -13.79
N VAL A 361 11.43 6.11 -14.62
CA VAL A 361 12.86 5.85 -14.86
C VAL A 361 13.70 5.99 -13.58
N LEU A 362 13.39 6.99 -12.75
CA LEU A 362 14.06 7.17 -11.46
C LEU A 362 13.73 6.07 -10.44
N ASN A 363 12.53 5.50 -10.51
CA ASN A 363 12.16 4.34 -9.70
C ASN A 363 12.96 3.10 -10.13
N ASP A 364 13.12 2.88 -11.43
CA ASP A 364 13.97 1.80 -11.97
C ASP A 364 15.43 1.99 -11.54
N LEU A 365 15.98 3.21 -11.67
CA LEU A 365 17.31 3.55 -11.18
C LEU A 365 17.45 3.29 -9.68
N LYS A 366 16.48 3.74 -8.88
CA LYS A 366 16.44 3.52 -7.42
C LYS A 366 16.51 2.04 -7.07
N GLU A 367 15.65 1.23 -7.66
CA GLU A 367 15.61 -0.23 -7.42
C GLU A 367 16.90 -0.92 -7.89
N ALA A 368 17.49 -0.42 -9.00
CA ALA A 368 18.70 -1.00 -9.55
C ALA A 368 19.95 -0.67 -8.73
N VAL A 369 20.15 0.57 -8.27
CA VAL A 369 21.44 0.99 -7.72
C VAL A 369 21.43 1.37 -6.25
N CYS A 370 20.30 1.87 -5.70
CA CYS A 370 20.29 2.37 -4.33
C CYS A 370 20.55 1.28 -3.29
N GLN A 371 21.24 1.69 -2.25
CA GLN A 371 21.58 0.87 -1.08
C GLN A 371 21.70 1.79 0.13
N VAL A 372 21.35 1.31 1.31
CA VAL A 372 21.51 2.01 2.57
C VAL A 372 22.83 1.62 3.22
N LEU A 373 23.54 2.59 3.82
CA LEU A 373 24.69 2.32 4.68
C LEU A 373 24.21 1.70 5.99
N GLU A 374 24.96 0.77 6.53
CA GLU A 374 24.67 0.09 7.80
C GLU A 374 24.76 1.01 9.02
N ALA A 375 25.55 2.09 8.92
CA ALA A 375 25.74 3.14 9.93
C ALA A 375 25.13 4.48 9.45
N PRO A 376 24.96 5.48 10.34
CA PRO A 376 24.54 6.83 9.95
C PRO A 376 25.37 7.39 8.80
N TRP A 377 24.75 8.30 8.01
CA TRP A 377 25.36 8.87 6.82
C TRP A 377 26.78 9.38 7.07
N ASP A 378 27.71 8.88 6.28
CA ASP A 378 29.11 9.32 6.23
C ASP A 378 29.55 9.31 4.76
N GLU A 379 29.91 10.48 4.24
CA GLU A 379 30.31 10.65 2.84
C GLU A 379 31.60 9.88 2.49
N ALA A 380 32.56 9.82 3.41
CA ALA A 380 33.80 9.09 3.19
C ALA A 380 33.58 7.59 3.10
N GLN A 381 32.72 7.05 3.97
CA GLN A 381 32.32 5.64 3.90
C GLN A 381 31.55 5.34 2.60
N ALA A 382 30.63 6.21 2.19
CA ALA A 382 29.89 6.05 0.94
C ALA A 382 30.82 6.08 -0.27
N ALA A 383 31.81 6.98 -0.30
CA ALA A 383 32.78 7.10 -1.38
C ALA A 383 33.72 5.89 -1.49
N ALA A 384 34.00 5.21 -0.38
CA ALA A 384 34.82 4.01 -0.34
C ALA A 384 34.10 2.74 -0.85
N ARG A 385 32.77 2.78 -1.01
CA ARG A 385 31.98 1.64 -1.49
C ARG A 385 32.04 1.50 -3.02
N PRO A 386 31.92 0.27 -3.54
CA PRO A 386 31.89 0.04 -4.99
C PRO A 386 30.77 0.81 -5.70
N THR A 387 31.05 1.30 -6.88
CA THR A 387 30.06 1.91 -7.77
C THR A 387 29.16 0.83 -8.40
N LYS A 388 27.98 1.23 -8.87
CA LYS A 388 27.04 0.37 -9.60
C LYS A 388 26.64 1.04 -10.90
N MET A 389 26.73 0.29 -11.99
CA MET A 389 26.36 0.78 -13.33
C MET A 389 24.87 0.77 -13.53
N TYR A 390 24.36 1.75 -14.28
CA TYR A 390 22.97 1.79 -14.75
C TYR A 390 22.89 2.42 -16.12
N GLU A 391 22.11 1.82 -17.02
CA GLU A 391 21.84 2.31 -18.38
C GLU A 391 20.43 2.89 -18.43
N PHE A 392 20.32 4.16 -18.85
CA PHE A 392 19.03 4.83 -19.08
C PHE A 392 18.34 4.35 -20.36
N PRO A 393 17.03 4.62 -20.52
CA PRO A 393 16.29 4.22 -21.72
C PRO A 393 16.88 4.72 -23.03
N ASP A 394 17.57 5.86 -23.04
CA ASP A 394 18.23 6.44 -24.20
C ASP A 394 19.61 5.80 -24.53
N GLY A 395 20.06 4.85 -23.70
CA GLY A 395 21.35 4.17 -23.86
C GLY A 395 22.50 4.86 -23.15
N SER A 396 22.30 6.04 -22.56
CA SER A 396 23.32 6.63 -21.69
C SER A 396 23.53 5.77 -20.46
N ASN A 397 24.77 5.58 -20.05
CA ASN A 397 25.09 4.80 -18.86
C ASN A 397 26.19 5.47 -18.03
N ASP A 398 26.17 5.23 -16.72
CA ASP A 398 27.17 5.79 -15.83
C ASP A 398 27.31 4.92 -14.57
N ALA A 399 28.40 5.18 -13.81
CA ALA A 399 28.70 4.50 -12.56
C ALA A 399 28.27 5.35 -11.36
N TYR A 400 27.34 4.82 -10.57
CA TYR A 400 26.77 5.50 -9.40
C TYR A 400 27.52 5.08 -8.13
N GLY A 401 28.20 6.03 -7.51
CA GLY A 401 28.93 5.87 -6.25
C GLY A 401 28.16 6.43 -5.05
N THR A 402 28.61 7.58 -4.51
CA THR A 402 28.07 8.21 -3.30
C THR A 402 26.58 8.48 -3.38
N LEU A 403 26.05 8.93 -4.54
CA LEU A 403 24.66 9.30 -4.73
C LEU A 403 23.71 8.13 -4.42
N ARG A 404 24.07 6.89 -4.75
CA ARG A 404 23.21 5.71 -4.52
C ARG A 404 23.00 5.38 -3.04
N PHE A 405 23.88 5.87 -2.16
CA PHE A 405 23.75 5.76 -0.70
C PHE A 405 23.11 7.01 -0.10
N LYS A 406 23.34 8.18 -0.69
CA LYS A 406 22.81 9.46 -0.22
C LYS A 406 21.31 9.59 -0.44
N ALA A 407 20.80 9.14 -1.60
CA ALA A 407 19.39 9.29 -1.93
C ALA A 407 18.43 8.63 -0.92
N PRO A 408 18.67 7.40 -0.39
CA PRO A 408 17.85 6.81 0.64
C PRO A 408 17.79 7.59 1.95
N GLU A 409 18.77 8.48 2.22
CA GLU A 409 18.76 9.33 3.41
C GLU A 409 17.60 10.34 3.42
N ALA A 410 16.91 10.54 2.30
CA ALA A 410 15.66 11.30 2.26
C ALA A 410 14.56 10.70 3.19
N ILE A 411 14.65 9.40 3.49
CA ILE A 411 13.78 8.71 4.47
C ILE A 411 14.44 8.65 5.84
N LEU A 412 15.73 8.28 5.90
CA LEU A 412 16.43 7.97 7.14
C LEU A 412 16.90 9.23 7.86
N THR A 413 17.50 10.17 7.13
CA THR A 413 18.07 11.41 7.63
C THR A 413 17.59 12.60 6.76
N PRO A 414 16.30 12.92 6.75
CA PRO A 414 15.74 13.94 5.86
C PRO A 414 16.32 15.35 6.08
N SER A 415 16.97 15.60 7.22
CA SER A 415 17.70 16.86 7.48
C SER A 415 18.77 17.18 6.44
N LEU A 416 19.34 16.20 5.76
CA LEU A 416 20.27 16.38 4.64
C LEU A 416 19.63 17.07 3.41
N TYR A 417 18.32 17.08 3.35
CA TYR A 417 17.52 17.66 2.28
C TYR A 417 16.56 18.77 2.75
N ALA A 418 16.74 19.28 3.96
CA ALA A 418 15.85 20.26 4.58
C ALA A 418 15.69 21.57 3.77
N ASP A 419 16.75 21.98 3.07
CA ASP A 419 16.82 23.15 2.21
C ASP A 419 16.43 22.86 0.74
N LYS A 420 16.05 21.63 0.42
CA LYS A 420 15.79 21.14 -0.95
C LYS A 420 14.31 20.81 -1.15
N SER A 421 13.49 21.83 -1.40
CA SER A 421 12.04 21.69 -1.60
C SER A 421 11.65 20.79 -2.79
N GLN A 422 12.57 20.59 -3.76
CA GLN A 422 12.39 19.66 -4.86
C GLN A 422 12.46 18.18 -4.41
N VAL A 423 13.14 17.90 -3.30
CA VAL A 423 13.27 16.55 -2.72
C VAL A 423 12.17 16.32 -1.69
N LEU A 424 12.09 17.21 -0.71
CA LEU A 424 11.10 17.16 0.37
C LEU A 424 10.14 18.33 0.24
N PRO A 425 8.83 18.09 0.08
CA PRO A 425 7.83 19.17 0.04
C PRO A 425 7.91 20.05 1.28
N THR A 426 7.69 21.35 1.09
CA THR A 426 7.67 22.31 2.21
C THR A 426 6.48 22.03 3.12
N ARG A 427 6.73 21.99 4.43
CA ARG A 427 5.71 21.80 5.47
C ARG A 427 6.02 22.62 6.71
N ASP A 428 4.99 22.84 7.56
CA ASP A 428 5.11 23.65 8.78
C ASP A 428 6.07 23.04 9.80
N ALA A 429 6.08 21.71 9.94
CA ALA A 429 6.96 21.01 10.85
C ALA A 429 8.15 20.36 10.10
N PRO A 430 9.36 20.35 10.67
CA PRO A 430 10.51 19.69 10.06
C PRO A 430 10.25 18.17 9.91
N TYR A 431 10.88 17.58 8.90
CA TYR A 431 10.88 16.13 8.75
C TYR A 431 11.74 15.48 9.83
N MET A 432 11.20 14.46 10.48
CA MET A 432 11.92 13.62 11.42
C MET A 432 12.63 12.47 10.69
N GLY A 433 13.79 12.06 11.17
CA GLY A 433 14.41 10.81 10.75
C GLY A 433 13.51 9.61 11.07
N LEU A 434 13.68 8.52 10.34
CA LEU A 434 12.84 7.32 10.54
C LEU A 434 12.95 6.80 11.98
N THR A 435 14.15 6.78 12.55
CA THR A 435 14.38 6.35 13.93
C THR A 435 13.65 7.24 14.94
N ASP A 436 13.68 8.56 14.73
CA ASP A 436 12.95 9.50 15.59
C ASP A 436 11.44 9.33 15.48
N LEU A 437 10.95 9.07 14.27
CA LEU A 437 9.53 8.78 14.03
C LEU A 437 9.06 7.54 14.80
N VAL A 438 9.84 6.46 14.77
CA VAL A 438 9.59 5.22 15.52
C VAL A 438 9.62 5.46 17.03
N LEU A 439 10.60 6.20 17.51
CA LEU A 439 10.72 6.55 18.93
C LEU A 439 9.55 7.41 19.40
N GLN A 440 9.15 8.39 18.59
CA GLN A 440 8.01 9.26 18.91
C GLN A 440 6.71 8.46 18.98
N ALA A 441 6.44 7.60 18.00
CA ALA A 441 5.28 6.72 18.01
C ALA A 441 5.23 5.83 19.27
N THR A 442 6.39 5.32 19.69
CA THR A 442 6.49 4.48 20.90
C THR A 442 6.29 5.27 22.19
N LYS A 443 6.72 6.55 22.24
CA LYS A 443 6.53 7.41 23.44
C LYS A 443 5.07 7.67 23.76
N GLU A 444 4.21 7.69 22.74
CA GLU A 444 2.77 7.92 22.90
C GLU A 444 1.99 6.65 23.37
N VAL A 445 2.68 5.50 23.39
CA VAL A 445 2.12 4.26 23.93
C VAL A 445 2.30 4.21 25.45
N ASP A 446 1.39 3.55 26.15
CA ASP A 446 1.49 3.31 27.58
C ASP A 446 2.82 2.64 27.94
N VAL A 447 3.40 3.05 29.07
CA VAL A 447 4.75 2.63 29.49
C VAL A 447 4.89 1.11 29.51
N ASP A 448 3.88 0.40 30.01
CA ASP A 448 3.88 -1.06 30.12
C ASP A 448 3.89 -1.76 28.75
N ALA A 449 3.33 -1.12 27.71
CA ALA A 449 3.26 -1.68 26.37
C ALA A 449 4.49 -1.32 25.49
N ARG A 450 5.31 -0.34 25.89
CA ARG A 450 6.49 0.13 25.09
C ARG A 450 7.49 -0.98 24.81
N ALA A 451 7.80 -1.79 25.81
CA ALA A 451 8.72 -2.92 25.65
C ALA A 451 8.19 -3.95 24.62
N SER A 452 6.86 -4.17 24.60
CA SER A 452 6.22 -5.01 23.60
C SER A 452 6.32 -4.41 22.19
N MET A 453 6.18 -3.09 22.05
CA MET A 453 6.33 -2.40 20.76
C MET A 453 7.74 -2.57 20.19
N PHE A 454 8.79 -2.31 20.99
CA PHE A 454 10.18 -2.51 20.58
C PHE A 454 10.51 -3.98 20.26
N GLY A 455 9.88 -4.91 20.96
CA GLY A 455 9.98 -6.35 20.68
C GLY A 455 9.20 -6.85 19.47
N ASN A 456 8.33 -6.03 18.88
CA ASN A 456 7.46 -6.37 17.78
C ASN A 456 7.34 -5.23 16.75
N ILE A 457 8.47 -4.78 16.20
CA ILE A 457 8.49 -3.81 15.12
C ILE A 457 8.25 -4.56 13.81
N VAL A 458 7.13 -4.30 13.13
CA VAL A 458 6.79 -4.91 11.85
C VAL A 458 7.13 -3.94 10.73
N CYS A 459 8.14 -4.26 9.90
CA CYS A 459 8.57 -3.44 8.77
C CYS A 459 8.03 -3.98 7.46
N VAL A 460 7.25 -3.15 6.76
CA VAL A 460 6.58 -3.48 5.49
C VAL A 460 6.70 -2.32 4.49
N GLY A 461 6.20 -2.55 3.28
CA GLY A 461 6.24 -1.58 2.19
C GLY A 461 7.48 -1.69 1.31
N GLY A 462 7.35 -1.19 0.07
CA GLY A 462 8.39 -1.30 -0.96
C GLY A 462 9.72 -0.63 -0.62
N GLY A 463 9.68 0.47 0.14
CA GLY A 463 10.90 1.18 0.57
C GLY A 463 11.81 0.38 1.51
N THR A 464 11.26 -0.57 2.27
CA THR A 464 12.03 -1.44 3.16
C THR A 464 12.87 -2.49 2.41
N LEU A 465 12.64 -2.63 1.11
CA LEU A 465 13.36 -3.58 0.25
C LEU A 465 14.73 -3.08 -0.21
N LEU A 466 15.05 -1.81 0.04
CA LEU A 466 16.38 -1.28 -0.23
C LEU A 466 17.43 -2.07 0.57
N PRO A 467 18.49 -2.60 -0.08
CA PRO A 467 19.53 -3.36 0.61
C PRO A 467 20.14 -2.56 1.76
N GLY A 468 20.31 -3.19 2.93
CA GLY A 468 20.86 -2.56 4.14
C GLY A 468 19.84 -1.76 4.97
N PHE A 469 18.60 -1.59 4.51
CA PHE A 469 17.60 -0.74 5.18
C PHE A 469 17.25 -1.24 6.59
N LEU A 470 16.95 -2.53 6.73
CA LEU A 470 16.57 -3.12 8.03
C LEU A 470 17.76 -3.15 9.02
N ASP A 471 18.96 -3.42 8.52
CA ASP A 471 20.17 -3.44 9.34
C ASP A 471 20.47 -2.05 9.90
N ARG A 472 20.35 -1.01 9.05
CA ARG A 472 20.48 0.39 9.45
C ARG A 472 19.44 0.79 10.50
N LEU A 473 18.16 0.47 10.29
CA LEU A 473 17.09 0.78 11.25
C LEU A 473 17.33 0.06 12.58
N SER A 474 17.74 -1.21 12.54
CA SER A 474 18.06 -2.00 13.73
C SER A 474 19.23 -1.41 14.50
N TYR A 475 20.28 -1.00 13.81
CA TYR A 475 21.44 -0.36 14.41
C TYR A 475 21.06 0.95 15.11
N GLU A 476 20.40 1.87 14.41
CA GLU A 476 20.03 3.17 14.96
C GLU A 476 19.07 3.06 16.16
N LEU A 477 18.06 2.19 16.08
CA LEU A 477 17.16 1.96 17.20
C LEU A 477 17.87 1.37 18.41
N SER A 478 18.85 0.47 18.20
CA SER A 478 19.63 -0.12 19.28
C SER A 478 20.52 0.91 19.98
N VAL A 479 21.04 1.87 19.22
CA VAL A 479 21.83 3.01 19.77
C VAL A 479 20.91 4.00 20.51
N ALA A 480 19.75 4.30 19.94
CA ALA A 480 18.83 5.30 20.50
C ALA A 480 18.04 4.80 21.71
N ALA A 481 17.80 3.49 21.83
CA ALA A 481 17.06 2.85 22.91
C ALA A 481 17.82 1.64 23.49
N PRO A 482 19.02 1.82 24.11
CA PRO A 482 19.91 0.73 24.51
C PRO A 482 19.34 -0.16 25.63
N SER A 483 18.38 0.34 26.39
CA SER A 483 17.67 -0.42 27.43
C SER A 483 16.57 -1.33 26.91
N GLN A 484 16.20 -1.20 25.63
CA GLN A 484 15.10 -1.93 25.01
C GLN A 484 15.64 -3.08 24.16
N ARG A 485 14.87 -4.18 24.13
CA ARG A 485 15.16 -5.29 23.25
C ARG A 485 14.52 -5.04 21.89
N ILE A 486 15.29 -4.55 20.94
CA ILE A 486 14.81 -4.28 19.58
C ILE A 486 14.67 -5.60 18.81
N ARG A 487 13.48 -5.82 18.20
CA ARG A 487 13.24 -6.90 17.27
C ARG A 487 12.43 -6.39 16.08
N ILE A 488 13.04 -6.45 14.91
CA ILE A 488 12.40 -6.11 13.65
C ILE A 488 11.91 -7.40 12.99
N HIS A 489 10.63 -7.42 12.67
CA HIS A 489 9.96 -8.49 11.94
C HIS A 489 9.62 -7.97 10.55
N SER A 490 10.07 -8.66 9.54
CA SER A 490 9.81 -8.32 8.16
C SER A 490 9.64 -9.60 7.37
N PRO A 491 8.61 -9.73 6.52
CA PRO A 491 8.49 -10.87 5.64
C PRO A 491 9.77 -11.06 4.81
N GLY A 492 10.27 -12.29 4.74
CA GLY A 492 11.47 -12.61 3.97
C GLY A 492 11.24 -12.55 2.46
N ASN A 493 10.01 -12.82 2.04
CA ASN A 493 9.61 -12.78 0.65
C ASN A 493 9.34 -11.31 0.22
N TYR A 494 9.88 -10.92 -0.94
CA TYR A 494 9.67 -9.63 -1.58
C TYR A 494 8.18 -9.30 -1.76
N THR A 495 7.40 -10.25 -2.28
CA THR A 495 5.97 -10.10 -2.55
C THR A 495 5.18 -9.87 -1.27
N GLU A 496 5.40 -10.68 -0.25
CA GLU A 496 4.73 -10.56 1.05
C GLU A 496 5.02 -9.20 1.71
N ARG A 497 6.28 -8.74 1.67
CA ARG A 497 6.68 -7.46 2.25
C ARG A 497 6.05 -6.27 1.52
N ARG A 498 6.00 -6.32 0.18
CA ARG A 498 5.45 -5.27 -0.67
C ARG A 498 3.92 -5.22 -0.63
N HIS A 499 3.27 -6.37 -0.41
CA HIS A 499 1.81 -6.51 -0.44
C HIS A 499 1.21 -6.88 0.92
N SER A 500 1.93 -6.65 2.01
CA SER A 500 1.56 -7.05 3.37
C SER A 500 0.16 -6.57 3.77
N THR A 501 -0.21 -5.34 3.44
CA THR A 501 -1.55 -4.79 3.69
C THR A 501 -2.64 -5.61 2.99
N TRP A 502 -2.48 -5.81 1.67
CA TRP A 502 -3.44 -6.59 0.88
C TRP A 502 -3.53 -8.03 1.39
N LEU A 503 -2.39 -8.66 1.67
CA LEU A 503 -2.33 -10.02 2.21
C LEU A 503 -3.07 -10.13 3.55
N GLY A 504 -2.90 -9.15 4.45
CA GLY A 504 -3.64 -9.09 5.70
C GLY A 504 -5.14 -8.98 5.48
N GLY A 505 -5.58 -8.20 4.50
CA GLY A 505 -6.97 -8.11 4.06
C GLY A 505 -7.50 -9.43 3.50
N SER A 506 -6.70 -10.10 2.65
CA SER A 506 -7.00 -11.41 2.08
C SER A 506 -7.22 -12.47 3.16
N ILE A 507 -6.29 -12.55 4.13
CA ILE A 507 -6.42 -13.47 5.27
C ILE A 507 -7.66 -13.11 6.10
N LEU A 508 -7.85 -11.84 6.46
CA LEU A 508 -8.94 -11.39 7.31
C LEU A 508 -10.30 -11.70 6.69
N ALA A 509 -10.50 -11.34 5.41
CA ALA A 509 -11.76 -11.54 4.70
C ALA A 509 -12.09 -13.02 4.43
N SER A 510 -11.09 -13.92 4.48
CA SER A 510 -11.29 -15.38 4.35
C SER A 510 -11.69 -16.07 5.65
N LEU A 511 -11.66 -15.37 6.80
CA LEU A 511 -12.04 -15.96 8.08
C LEU A 511 -13.56 -16.04 8.22
N GLY A 512 -14.10 -17.23 8.50
CA GLY A 512 -15.53 -17.42 8.72
C GLY A 512 -16.12 -16.56 9.85
N THR A 513 -15.31 -16.25 10.88
CA THR A 513 -15.72 -15.35 11.98
C THR A 513 -15.83 -13.88 11.56
N PHE A 514 -15.18 -13.49 10.46
CA PHE A 514 -15.20 -12.12 9.95
C PHE A 514 -16.54 -11.75 9.29
N HIS A 515 -17.34 -12.74 8.89
CA HIS A 515 -18.64 -12.49 8.24
C HIS A 515 -19.61 -11.68 9.09
N GLN A 516 -19.45 -11.66 10.41
CA GLN A 516 -20.26 -10.86 11.33
C GLN A 516 -19.89 -9.38 11.36
N LEU A 517 -18.71 -9.02 10.80
CA LEU A 517 -18.17 -7.65 10.82
C LEU A 517 -18.55 -6.84 9.58
N TRP A 518 -19.00 -7.49 8.51
CA TRP A 518 -19.44 -6.79 7.32
C TRP A 518 -20.58 -5.82 7.62
N ILE A 519 -20.55 -4.65 6.98
CA ILE A 519 -21.72 -3.78 6.87
C ILE A 519 -22.54 -4.34 5.71
N SER A 520 -23.77 -4.75 5.97
CA SER A 520 -24.70 -5.19 4.91
C SER A 520 -25.31 -3.99 4.20
N LYS A 521 -25.81 -4.20 2.97
CA LYS A 521 -26.54 -3.17 2.22
C LYS A 521 -27.77 -2.68 3.01
N GLN A 522 -28.46 -3.58 3.69
CA GLN A 522 -29.59 -3.24 4.55
C GLN A 522 -29.19 -2.32 5.70
N GLU A 523 -28.08 -2.62 6.44
CA GLU A 523 -27.58 -1.73 7.51
C GLU A 523 -27.18 -0.35 6.98
N TYR A 524 -26.63 -0.28 5.76
CA TYR A 524 -26.32 0.99 5.12
C TYR A 524 -27.60 1.78 4.78
N GLU A 525 -28.62 1.14 4.24
CA GLU A 525 -29.91 1.78 3.94
C GLU A 525 -30.62 2.30 5.20
N GLU A 526 -30.49 1.60 6.34
CA GLU A 526 -31.08 2.00 7.62
C GLU A 526 -30.30 3.11 8.35
N HIS A 527 -28.97 3.09 8.29
CA HIS A 527 -28.12 3.96 9.12
C HIS A 527 -27.31 4.98 8.31
N GLY A 528 -27.30 4.86 6.98
CA GLY A 528 -26.53 5.71 6.09
C GLY A 528 -25.02 5.54 6.24
N GLN A 529 -24.28 6.44 5.63
CA GLN A 529 -22.80 6.43 5.60
C GLN A 529 -22.12 6.48 6.99
N ALA A 530 -22.85 6.94 8.04
CA ALA A 530 -22.30 7.05 9.39
C ALA A 530 -21.99 5.68 10.05
N ILE A 531 -22.60 4.59 9.54
CA ILE A 531 -22.43 3.21 10.04
C ILE A 531 -20.96 2.78 10.04
N VAL A 532 -20.14 3.29 9.10
CA VAL A 532 -18.70 2.97 9.01
C VAL A 532 -17.93 3.32 10.28
N HIS A 533 -18.35 4.36 11.00
CA HIS A 533 -17.66 4.79 12.22
C HIS A 533 -17.97 3.90 13.42
N VAL A 534 -19.04 3.12 13.34
CA VAL A 534 -19.46 2.19 14.37
C VAL A 534 -18.91 0.79 14.11
N ARG A 535 -19.01 0.33 12.84
CA ARG A 535 -18.67 -1.05 12.45
C ARG A 535 -17.18 -1.22 12.12
N CYS A 536 -16.57 -0.28 11.43
CA CYS A 536 -15.17 -0.32 11.02
C CYS A 536 -14.31 0.51 11.99
N ARG A 537 -13.91 -0.09 13.11
CA ARG A 537 -13.13 0.59 14.18
C ARG A 537 -11.64 0.33 14.07
#